data_763d4bf18e0765a107a0c16d49e1e83a
#
_entry.id   763d4bf18e0765a107a0c16d49e1e83a
#
_cell.length_a   1.000
_cell.length_b   1.000
_cell.length_c   1.000
_cell.angle_alpha   90.00
_cell.angle_beta   90.00
_cell.angle_gamma   90.00
#
_symmetry.space_group_name_H-M   'P 1'
#
loop_
_entity.id
_entity.type
_entity.pdbx_description
1 polymer ?
#
loop_
_entity_poly.entity_id
_entity_poly.type
_entity_poly.pdbx_seq_one_letter_code
_entity_poly.pdbx_strand_id
1 'polypeptide(L)'
;MDKIFELIEKEQHRQDTNIELIASENFVSKDILKATGSILTNKYAEGYPGKRYYDGCEVIDEIESLAIDRLKELYDAKFANVQAHSGSSANIAVYLSLLTPGDTVLGMSMDAGGHLTHGSKVNFSGKLFNAVSYGVTKDTHLIDYDEVLRIAKEHKPKMIIAGSSAYSRVIDFAKFREIADEVGAYLMVDMAHIAGLVAAGLHPNPVPYADVVTSTTHKTLRGPRGGIILTNNEEIAVKINKMIFPGAQGGPLEHVVAAKAICFAEALKPEFKVYQQQVVKNMQAMVEAFKANNIPVVSNGSDNHLCLIDTYSTYNVTGHEASDLLSKTKITCNKNGIPFDTLPPMKTSGLRLGAAAMTSKGYVEEDFVEITNIICDLLKQGENYLEKAQERVATLVAKERKEFR
;
A
#
# COMPACT_ATOMS: atom_id res chain seq x y z
N MET A 1 -4.04 34.75 10.25
CA MET A 1 -3.44 33.49 9.75
C MET A 1 -4.27 33.05 8.54
N ASP A 2 -3.66 32.51 7.50
CA ASP A 2 -4.44 32.01 6.34
C ASP A 2 -5.36 30.89 6.81
N LYS A 3 -6.59 30.83 6.29
CA LYS A 3 -7.60 29.79 6.60
C LYS A 3 -7.07 28.37 6.43
N ILE A 4 -6.08 28.15 5.55
CA ILE A 4 -5.49 26.84 5.34
C ILE A 4 -4.83 26.27 6.61
N PHE A 5 -4.18 27.12 7.42
CA PHE A 5 -3.56 26.68 8.67
C PHE A 5 -4.58 26.26 9.71
N GLU A 6 -5.73 26.95 9.78
CA GLU A 6 -6.85 26.53 10.64
C GLU A 6 -7.42 25.17 10.21
N LEU A 7 -7.45 24.88 8.89
CA LEU A 7 -7.90 23.59 8.36
C LEU A 7 -6.88 22.49 8.65
N ILE A 8 -5.58 22.79 8.59
CA ILE A 8 -4.51 21.86 8.97
C ILE A 8 -4.63 21.48 10.45
N GLU A 9 -4.87 22.47 11.33
CA GLU A 9 -5.10 22.23 12.77
C GLU A 9 -6.33 21.35 13.02
N LYS A 10 -7.42 21.58 12.27
CA LYS A 10 -8.63 20.74 12.34
C LYS A 10 -8.35 19.30 11.89
N GLU A 11 -7.59 19.12 10.82
CA GLU A 11 -7.19 17.78 10.36
C GLU A 11 -6.24 17.09 11.36
N GLN A 12 -5.31 17.84 11.97
CA GLN A 12 -4.48 17.31 13.06
C GLN A 12 -5.35 16.82 14.22
N HIS A 13 -6.32 17.63 14.65
CA HIS A 13 -7.26 17.23 15.69
C HIS A 13 -8.07 15.99 15.31
N ARG A 14 -8.55 15.90 14.05
CA ARG A 14 -9.23 14.69 13.56
C ARG A 14 -8.34 13.47 13.68
N GLN A 15 -7.10 13.55 13.18
CA GLN A 15 -6.14 12.44 13.25
C GLN A 15 -5.80 12.05 14.69
N ASP A 16 -5.77 13.01 15.63
CA ASP A 16 -5.47 12.73 17.03
C ASP A 16 -6.65 12.09 17.77
N THR A 17 -7.89 12.35 17.33
CA THR A 17 -9.11 11.89 18.01
C THR A 17 -9.84 10.75 17.32
N ASN A 18 -9.37 10.31 16.15
CA ASN A 18 -9.96 9.20 15.41
C ASN A 18 -9.10 7.93 15.48
N ILE A 19 -9.76 6.78 15.38
CA ILE A 19 -9.13 5.49 15.12
C ILE A 19 -9.03 5.29 13.62
N GLU A 20 -7.81 5.25 13.08
CA GLU A 20 -7.54 5.16 11.65
C GLU A 20 -7.27 3.73 11.22
N LEU A 21 -8.20 3.11 10.48
CA LEU A 21 -8.10 1.74 9.99
C LEU A 21 -8.03 1.66 8.45
N ILE A 22 -7.81 2.76 7.75
CA ILE A 22 -7.56 2.72 6.31
C ILE A 22 -6.21 2.03 6.08
N ALA A 23 -6.22 0.87 5.41
CA ALA A 23 -5.05 0.00 5.24
C ALA A 23 -3.88 0.66 4.46
N SER A 24 -4.15 1.72 3.73
CA SER A 24 -3.17 2.49 2.94
C SER A 24 -2.68 3.76 3.62
N GLU A 25 -3.06 4.02 4.88
CA GLU A 25 -2.63 5.18 5.65
C GLU A 25 -1.65 4.80 6.76
N ASN A 26 -0.85 5.80 7.16
CA ASN A 26 0.08 5.68 8.27
C ASN A 26 0.44 7.07 8.81
N PHE A 27 1.07 7.12 9.98
CA PHE A 27 1.56 8.34 10.61
C PHE A 27 3.09 8.39 10.54
N VAL A 28 3.61 9.38 9.84
CA VAL A 28 5.05 9.58 9.64
C VAL A 28 5.71 10.24 10.86
N SER A 29 7.05 10.13 10.96
CA SER A 29 7.83 10.81 11.98
C SER A 29 7.87 12.34 11.77
N LYS A 30 8.21 13.06 12.83
CA LYS A 30 8.42 14.52 12.77
C LYS A 30 9.54 14.90 11.81
N ASP A 31 10.57 14.06 11.69
CA ASP A 31 11.70 14.32 10.79
C ASP A 31 11.29 14.22 9.32
N ILE A 32 10.42 13.27 8.97
CA ILE A 32 9.83 13.16 7.63
C ILE A 32 9.00 14.41 7.32
N LEU A 33 8.15 14.88 8.25
CA LEU A 33 7.37 16.11 8.07
C LEU A 33 8.26 17.33 7.89
N LYS A 34 9.34 17.44 8.69
CA LYS A 34 10.32 18.52 8.60
C LYS A 34 11.04 18.54 7.25
N ALA A 35 11.44 17.39 6.73
CA ALA A 35 12.08 17.29 5.42
C ALA A 35 11.09 17.66 4.30
N THR A 36 9.85 17.16 4.37
CA THR A 36 8.80 17.47 3.38
C THR A 36 8.47 18.96 3.33
N GLY A 37 8.51 19.67 4.46
CA GLY A 37 8.29 21.10 4.55
C GLY A 37 9.57 21.97 4.42
N SER A 38 10.66 21.43 3.86
CA SER A 38 11.95 22.11 3.78
C SER A 38 12.10 22.98 2.54
N ILE A 39 13.18 23.80 2.55
CA ILE A 39 13.55 24.66 1.41
C ILE A 39 13.90 23.90 0.12
N LEU A 40 14.05 22.58 0.19
CA LEU A 40 14.33 21.75 -0.99
C LEU A 40 13.23 21.82 -2.05
N THR A 41 12.02 22.23 -1.67
CA THR A 41 10.92 22.52 -2.60
C THR A 41 11.27 23.62 -3.62
N ASN A 42 12.24 24.49 -3.32
CA ASN A 42 12.63 25.60 -4.19
C ASN A 42 13.54 25.17 -5.36
N LYS A 43 14.18 23.97 -5.27
CA LYS A 43 15.22 23.56 -6.21
C LYS A 43 14.65 22.77 -7.37
N TYR A 44 15.01 23.18 -8.58
CA TYR A 44 14.75 22.46 -9.82
C TYR A 44 15.98 21.61 -10.20
N ALA A 45 15.81 20.28 -10.35
CA ALA A 45 16.92 19.34 -10.48
C ALA A 45 16.64 18.24 -11.51
N GLU A 46 16.21 18.63 -12.71
CA GLU A 46 16.02 17.67 -13.83
C GLU A 46 17.31 16.91 -14.14
N GLY A 47 17.18 15.64 -14.46
CA GLY A 47 18.30 14.71 -14.63
C GLY A 47 18.53 13.85 -13.38
N TYR A 48 19.77 13.41 -13.21
CA TYR A 48 20.17 12.48 -12.14
C TYR A 48 21.47 12.96 -11.49
N PRO A 49 21.87 12.45 -10.31
CA PRO A 49 23.11 12.82 -9.66
C PRO A 49 24.31 12.79 -10.61
N GLY A 50 25.07 13.88 -10.65
CA GLY A 50 26.21 14.08 -11.57
C GLY A 50 25.85 14.30 -13.05
N LYS A 51 24.57 14.29 -13.41
CA LYS A 51 24.08 14.49 -14.80
C LYS A 51 22.80 15.34 -14.78
N ARG A 52 22.87 16.54 -14.19
CA ARG A 52 21.76 17.48 -14.12
C ARG A 52 21.73 18.41 -15.32
N TYR A 53 20.53 18.90 -15.62
CA TYR A 53 20.34 19.93 -16.66
C TYR A 53 20.48 21.35 -16.11
N TYR A 54 20.58 21.51 -14.79
CA TYR A 54 20.71 22.80 -14.10
C TYR A 54 21.87 22.79 -13.13
N ASP A 55 22.49 23.95 -12.92
CA ASP A 55 23.55 24.15 -11.94
C ASP A 55 23.03 24.25 -10.51
N GLY A 56 23.91 24.20 -9.53
CA GLY A 56 23.59 24.34 -8.11
C GLY A 56 22.89 23.10 -7.54
N CYS A 57 23.20 21.92 -8.06
CA CYS A 57 22.62 20.65 -7.65
C CYS A 57 23.55 19.81 -6.76
N GLU A 58 24.69 20.32 -6.33
CA GLU A 58 25.73 19.56 -5.62
C GLU A 58 25.16 18.91 -4.35
N VAL A 59 24.43 19.67 -3.54
CA VAL A 59 23.78 19.16 -2.30
C VAL A 59 22.59 18.25 -2.64
N ILE A 60 21.88 18.55 -3.71
CA ILE A 60 20.77 17.70 -4.19
C ILE A 60 21.27 16.34 -4.63
N ASP A 61 22.41 16.29 -5.31
CA ASP A 61 23.05 15.04 -5.74
C ASP A 61 23.42 14.15 -4.55
N GLU A 62 23.92 14.76 -3.46
CA GLU A 62 24.20 14.03 -2.22
C GLU A 62 22.92 13.48 -1.59
N ILE A 63 21.85 14.28 -1.53
CA ILE A 63 20.56 13.88 -0.97
C ILE A 63 19.93 12.72 -1.77
N GLU A 64 19.87 12.85 -3.09
CA GLU A 64 19.29 11.82 -3.95
C GLU A 64 20.14 10.54 -3.94
N SER A 65 21.46 10.65 -4.00
CA SER A 65 22.37 9.52 -3.90
C SER A 65 22.18 8.76 -2.56
N LEU A 66 22.09 9.50 -1.46
CA LEU A 66 21.81 8.91 -0.14
C LEU A 66 20.48 8.18 -0.09
N ALA A 67 19.42 8.73 -0.71
CA ALA A 67 18.12 8.07 -0.82
C ALA A 67 18.21 6.77 -1.64
N ILE A 68 18.91 6.81 -2.78
CA ILE A 68 19.13 5.65 -3.65
C ILE A 68 19.90 4.55 -2.91
N ASP A 69 20.99 4.89 -2.23
CA ASP A 69 21.84 3.91 -1.54
C ASP A 69 21.10 3.24 -0.37
N ARG A 70 20.39 4.01 0.44
CA ARG A 70 19.55 3.46 1.53
C ARG A 70 18.42 2.57 1.00
N LEU A 71 17.81 2.95 -0.13
CA LEU A 71 16.75 2.15 -0.73
C LEU A 71 17.28 0.81 -1.28
N LYS A 72 18.46 0.83 -1.89
CA LYS A 72 19.15 -0.38 -2.36
C LYS A 72 19.51 -1.30 -1.19
N GLU A 73 20.05 -0.75 -0.12
CA GLU A 73 20.38 -1.48 1.11
C GLU A 73 19.13 -2.12 1.72
N LEU A 74 18.02 -1.36 1.82
CA LEU A 74 16.79 -1.79 2.47
C LEU A 74 16.17 -3.04 1.83
N TYR A 75 16.28 -3.18 0.51
CA TYR A 75 15.65 -4.28 -0.25
C TYR A 75 16.64 -5.21 -0.96
N ASP A 76 17.94 -5.02 -0.73
CA ASP A 76 19.01 -5.78 -1.42
C ASP A 76 18.89 -5.70 -2.95
N ALA A 77 18.73 -4.48 -3.46
CA ALA A 77 18.58 -4.20 -4.89
C ALA A 77 19.85 -3.56 -5.48
N LYS A 78 20.16 -3.90 -6.75
CA LYS A 78 21.31 -3.32 -7.46
C LYS A 78 21.05 -1.89 -7.94
N PHE A 79 19.82 -1.62 -8.40
CA PHE A 79 19.40 -0.34 -8.95
C PHE A 79 18.10 0.14 -8.32
N ALA A 80 18.01 1.45 -8.10
CA ALA A 80 16.85 2.08 -7.52
C ALA A 80 16.57 3.44 -8.17
N ASN A 81 15.29 3.78 -8.33
CA ASN A 81 14.84 5.11 -8.72
C ASN A 81 13.92 5.66 -7.62
N VAL A 82 14.24 6.86 -7.12
CA VAL A 82 13.51 7.54 -6.04
C VAL A 82 12.71 8.76 -6.54
N GLN A 83 12.75 9.07 -7.83
CA GLN A 83 12.12 10.26 -8.40
C GLN A 83 10.64 10.09 -8.72
N ALA A 84 10.10 8.86 -8.74
CA ALA A 84 8.67 8.65 -9.00
C ALA A 84 7.81 9.42 -7.99
N HIS A 85 6.90 10.28 -8.49
CA HIS A 85 6.05 11.16 -7.66
C HIS A 85 5.03 10.38 -6.84
N SER A 86 4.60 9.22 -7.33
CA SER A 86 3.63 8.32 -6.69
C SER A 86 3.83 6.88 -7.15
N GLY A 87 3.16 5.92 -6.50
CA GLY A 87 3.11 4.55 -6.98
C GLY A 87 2.53 4.44 -8.39
N SER A 88 1.50 5.22 -8.71
CA SER A 88 0.93 5.26 -10.07
C SER A 88 1.93 5.77 -11.10
N SER A 89 2.71 6.81 -10.78
CA SER A 89 3.79 7.32 -11.65
C SER A 89 4.89 6.27 -11.85
N ALA A 90 5.25 5.54 -10.79
CA ALA A 90 6.19 4.43 -10.87
C ALA A 90 5.67 3.33 -11.81
N ASN A 91 4.41 2.93 -11.67
CA ASN A 91 3.80 1.91 -12.53
C ASN A 91 3.70 2.38 -13.99
N ILE A 92 3.28 3.63 -14.24
CA ILE A 92 3.28 4.21 -15.61
C ILE A 92 4.67 4.13 -16.23
N ALA A 93 5.70 4.52 -15.50
CA ALA A 93 7.07 4.49 -16.01
C ALA A 93 7.52 3.07 -16.35
N VAL A 94 7.20 2.07 -15.53
CA VAL A 94 7.51 0.66 -15.80
C VAL A 94 6.80 0.17 -17.05
N TYR A 95 5.49 0.39 -17.16
CA TYR A 95 4.71 -0.02 -18.33
C TYR A 95 5.27 0.59 -19.63
N LEU A 96 5.47 1.90 -19.67
CA LEU A 96 5.96 2.60 -20.84
C LEU A 96 7.44 2.34 -21.16
N SER A 97 8.24 1.86 -20.17
CA SER A 97 9.62 1.45 -20.38
C SER A 97 9.76 0.09 -21.05
N LEU A 98 8.86 -0.84 -20.74
CA LEU A 98 8.99 -2.25 -21.07
C LEU A 98 7.97 -2.74 -22.10
N LEU A 99 6.89 -2.00 -22.31
CA LEU A 99 5.77 -2.37 -23.16
C LEU A 99 5.49 -1.32 -24.22
N THR A 100 4.79 -1.75 -25.26
CA THR A 100 4.20 -0.90 -26.29
C THR A 100 2.68 -0.85 -26.07
N PRO A 101 1.99 0.28 -26.27
CA PRO A 101 0.53 0.35 -26.23
C PRO A 101 -0.11 -0.76 -27.08
N GLY A 102 -1.09 -1.46 -26.50
CA GLY A 102 -1.71 -2.64 -27.11
C GLY A 102 -1.13 -3.99 -26.66
N ASP A 103 0.06 -4.02 -26.04
CA ASP A 103 0.59 -5.25 -25.46
C ASP A 103 -0.35 -5.80 -24.39
N THR A 104 -0.36 -7.14 -24.25
CA THR A 104 -1.17 -7.82 -23.24
C THR A 104 -0.46 -7.81 -21.89
N VAL A 105 -1.19 -7.47 -20.84
CA VAL A 105 -0.75 -7.53 -19.43
C VAL A 105 -1.70 -8.41 -18.62
N LEU A 106 -1.15 -9.13 -17.65
CA LEU A 106 -1.92 -9.99 -16.74
C LEU A 106 -1.73 -9.51 -15.31
N GLY A 107 -2.80 -9.04 -14.67
CA GLY A 107 -2.78 -8.55 -13.29
C GLY A 107 -3.93 -9.11 -12.45
N MET A 108 -3.88 -8.91 -11.13
CA MET A 108 -4.99 -9.29 -10.25
C MET A 108 -6.21 -8.42 -10.54
N SER A 109 -7.39 -9.04 -10.65
CA SER A 109 -8.65 -8.31 -10.83
C SER A 109 -8.98 -7.43 -9.62
N MET A 110 -9.67 -6.33 -9.85
CA MET A 110 -10.13 -5.41 -8.79
C MET A 110 -10.96 -6.15 -7.74
N ASP A 111 -11.85 -7.06 -8.19
CA ASP A 111 -12.75 -7.83 -7.32
C ASP A 111 -11.99 -8.83 -6.43
N ALA A 112 -10.82 -9.29 -6.87
CA ALA A 112 -9.94 -10.14 -6.07
C ALA A 112 -8.95 -9.36 -5.18
N GLY A 113 -8.95 -8.03 -5.25
CA GLY A 113 -8.08 -7.16 -4.47
C GLY A 113 -6.96 -6.49 -5.25
N GLY A 114 -6.97 -6.50 -6.58
CA GLY A 114 -5.99 -5.81 -7.43
C GLY A 114 -6.04 -4.29 -7.29
N HIS A 115 -5.02 -3.62 -7.82
CA HIS A 115 -4.96 -2.16 -7.87
C HIS A 115 -5.46 -1.64 -9.23
N LEU A 116 -5.95 -0.37 -9.26
CA LEU A 116 -6.38 0.29 -10.50
C LEU A 116 -5.33 0.21 -11.62
N THR A 117 -4.05 0.37 -11.28
CA THR A 117 -2.95 0.34 -12.26
C THR A 117 -2.56 -1.06 -12.72
N HIS A 118 -3.27 -2.11 -12.30
CA HIS A 118 -3.02 -3.49 -12.72
C HIS A 118 -3.95 -3.95 -13.86
N GLY A 119 -4.55 -3.01 -14.61
CA GLY A 119 -5.38 -3.32 -15.78
C GLY A 119 -6.82 -2.84 -15.73
N SER A 120 -7.19 -1.99 -14.75
CA SER A 120 -8.56 -1.44 -14.69
C SER A 120 -8.89 -0.60 -15.93
N LYS A 121 -10.06 -0.85 -16.53
CA LYS A 121 -10.55 -0.19 -17.76
C LYS A 121 -10.64 1.34 -17.65
N VAL A 122 -10.80 1.88 -16.44
CA VAL A 122 -10.86 3.34 -16.20
C VAL A 122 -9.48 3.98 -16.02
N ASN A 123 -8.45 3.15 -15.84
CA ASN A 123 -7.06 3.56 -15.61
C ASN A 123 -6.23 3.49 -16.90
N PHE A 124 -5.06 4.17 -16.93
CA PHE A 124 -4.13 4.12 -18.06
C PHE A 124 -3.80 2.68 -18.46
N SER A 125 -3.62 1.78 -17.48
CA SER A 125 -3.24 0.39 -17.69
C SER A 125 -4.27 -0.40 -18.52
N GLY A 126 -5.56 -0.16 -18.30
CA GLY A 126 -6.61 -0.79 -19.13
C GLY A 126 -7.04 0.02 -20.34
N LYS A 127 -6.60 1.30 -20.47
CA LYS A 127 -6.86 2.14 -21.64
C LYS A 127 -5.82 1.99 -22.73
N LEU A 128 -4.56 1.79 -22.36
CA LEU A 128 -3.43 1.71 -23.29
C LEU A 128 -3.03 0.28 -23.61
N PHE A 129 -3.34 -0.68 -22.72
CA PHE A 129 -2.90 -2.06 -22.81
C PHE A 129 -4.09 -3.03 -22.85
N ASN A 130 -3.87 -4.20 -23.44
CA ASN A 130 -4.85 -5.29 -23.42
C ASN A 130 -4.77 -6.00 -22.07
N ALA A 131 -5.61 -5.57 -21.12
CA ALA A 131 -5.56 -6.08 -19.76
C ALA A 131 -6.40 -7.35 -19.60
N VAL A 132 -5.75 -8.42 -19.16
CA VAL A 132 -6.35 -9.68 -18.73
C VAL A 132 -6.15 -9.79 -17.22
N SER A 133 -7.05 -10.47 -16.52
CA SER A 133 -6.97 -10.56 -15.07
C SER A 133 -7.02 -12.01 -14.58
N TYR A 134 -6.30 -12.25 -13.47
CA TYR A 134 -6.46 -13.43 -12.64
C TYR A 134 -7.19 -13.07 -11.34
N GLY A 135 -7.78 -14.07 -10.70
CA GLY A 135 -8.54 -13.92 -9.47
C GLY A 135 -8.00 -14.76 -8.32
N VAL A 136 -8.90 -15.11 -7.43
CA VAL A 136 -8.67 -16.03 -6.30
C VAL A 136 -9.66 -17.19 -6.39
N THR A 137 -9.40 -18.29 -5.69
CA THR A 137 -10.33 -19.42 -5.61
C THR A 137 -11.61 -19.02 -4.88
N LYS A 138 -12.71 -19.69 -5.19
CA LYS A 138 -14.02 -19.37 -4.60
C LYS A 138 -14.16 -19.86 -3.16
N ASP A 139 -13.50 -20.95 -2.82
CA ASP A 139 -13.61 -21.62 -1.52
C ASP A 139 -12.60 -21.07 -0.50
N THR A 140 -11.38 -20.77 -0.90
CA THR A 140 -10.33 -20.32 0.03
C THR A 140 -10.03 -18.82 -0.08
N HIS A 141 -10.42 -18.17 -1.18
CA HIS A 141 -10.04 -16.79 -1.53
C HIS A 141 -8.51 -16.61 -1.62
N LEU A 142 -7.78 -17.66 -1.98
CA LEU A 142 -6.33 -17.62 -2.22
C LEU A 142 -6.03 -17.53 -3.71
N ILE A 143 -4.86 -16.99 -4.07
CA ILE A 143 -4.38 -16.99 -5.45
C ILE A 143 -4.19 -18.44 -5.89
N ASP A 144 -4.79 -18.80 -7.01
CA ASP A 144 -4.59 -20.09 -7.70
C ASP A 144 -3.51 -19.92 -8.76
N TYR A 145 -2.30 -20.36 -8.45
CA TYR A 145 -1.15 -20.22 -9.35
C TYR A 145 -1.27 -21.08 -10.60
N ASP A 146 -1.97 -22.22 -10.54
CA ASP A 146 -2.23 -23.05 -11.72
C ASP A 146 -3.20 -22.34 -12.67
N GLU A 147 -4.20 -21.68 -12.15
CA GLU A 147 -5.10 -20.84 -12.95
C GLU A 147 -4.39 -19.61 -13.53
N VAL A 148 -3.49 -18.97 -12.76
CA VAL A 148 -2.64 -17.88 -13.28
C VAL A 148 -1.80 -18.39 -14.46
N LEU A 149 -1.17 -19.56 -14.35
CA LEU A 149 -0.40 -20.16 -15.42
C LEU A 149 -1.27 -20.50 -16.65
N ARG A 150 -2.46 -21.04 -16.43
CA ARG A 150 -3.41 -21.35 -17.51
C ARG A 150 -3.77 -20.09 -18.29
N ILE A 151 -4.14 -19.00 -17.60
CA ILE A 151 -4.47 -17.72 -18.20
C ILE A 151 -3.26 -17.13 -18.94
N ALA A 152 -2.06 -17.20 -18.33
CA ALA A 152 -0.84 -16.70 -18.94
C ALA A 152 -0.51 -17.46 -20.26
N LYS A 153 -0.66 -18.77 -20.30
CA LYS A 153 -0.47 -19.60 -21.53
C LYS A 153 -1.49 -19.26 -22.62
N GLU A 154 -2.74 -19.02 -22.25
CA GLU A 154 -3.82 -18.67 -23.17
C GLU A 154 -3.61 -17.30 -23.80
N HIS A 155 -3.30 -16.30 -23.00
CA HIS A 155 -3.24 -14.89 -23.43
C HIS A 155 -1.85 -14.38 -23.77
N LYS A 156 -0.78 -15.10 -23.40
CA LYS A 156 0.63 -14.77 -23.67
C LYS A 156 0.98 -13.31 -23.35
N PRO A 157 0.78 -12.87 -22.11
CA PRO A 157 1.06 -11.48 -21.73
C PRO A 157 2.54 -11.15 -21.92
N LYS A 158 2.85 -9.90 -22.21
CA LYS A 158 4.21 -9.37 -22.20
C LYS A 158 4.69 -9.06 -20.79
N MET A 159 3.75 -8.81 -19.86
CA MET A 159 4.04 -8.55 -18.46
C MET A 159 2.99 -9.19 -17.56
N ILE A 160 3.45 -9.83 -16.50
CA ILE A 160 2.62 -10.31 -15.39
C ILE A 160 2.86 -9.39 -14.20
N ILE A 161 1.78 -8.93 -13.58
CA ILE A 161 1.82 -8.03 -12.42
C ILE A 161 1.37 -8.82 -11.18
N ALA A 162 2.27 -9.01 -10.23
CA ALA A 162 1.97 -9.53 -8.90
C ALA A 162 1.87 -8.38 -7.90
N GLY A 163 0.99 -8.52 -6.92
CA GLY A 163 0.73 -7.48 -5.90
C GLY A 163 -0.73 -7.07 -5.86
N SER A 164 -1.09 -6.42 -4.78
CA SER A 164 -2.50 -6.18 -4.47
C SER A 164 -2.70 -4.98 -3.55
N SER A 165 -3.94 -4.50 -3.51
CA SER A 165 -4.41 -3.47 -2.58
C SER A 165 -5.27 -4.04 -1.45
N ALA A 166 -5.85 -5.23 -1.64
CA ALA A 166 -6.82 -5.82 -0.73
C ALA A 166 -6.71 -7.36 -0.68
N TYR A 167 -5.49 -7.88 -0.65
CA TYR A 167 -5.21 -9.31 -0.47
C TYR A 167 -4.44 -9.50 0.85
N SER A 168 -4.99 -10.30 1.75
CA SER A 168 -4.51 -10.40 3.13
C SER A 168 -3.50 -11.53 3.37
N ARG A 169 -3.14 -12.30 2.33
CA ARG A 169 -2.25 -13.46 2.46
C ARG A 169 -0.89 -13.22 1.83
N VAL A 170 0.05 -14.10 2.13
CA VAL A 170 1.38 -14.09 1.50
C VAL A 170 1.26 -14.32 -0.01
N ILE A 171 2.04 -13.58 -0.79
CA ILE A 171 2.18 -13.75 -2.23
C ILE A 171 3.50 -14.48 -2.49
N ASP A 172 3.43 -15.60 -3.22
CA ASP A 172 4.59 -16.39 -3.62
C ASP A 172 5.17 -15.83 -4.93
N PHE A 173 6.21 -15.00 -4.80
CA PHE A 173 6.87 -14.39 -5.96
C PHE A 173 7.71 -15.37 -6.77
N ALA A 174 8.18 -16.47 -6.16
CA ALA A 174 8.90 -17.50 -6.87
C ALA A 174 7.99 -18.22 -7.87
N LYS A 175 6.76 -18.54 -7.47
CA LYS A 175 5.76 -19.11 -8.39
C LYS A 175 5.38 -18.14 -9.51
N PHE A 176 5.24 -16.85 -9.22
CA PHE A 176 5.02 -15.87 -10.29
C PHE A 176 6.20 -15.79 -11.25
N ARG A 177 7.44 -15.91 -10.76
CA ARG A 177 8.63 -15.97 -11.63
C ARG A 177 8.60 -17.19 -12.56
N GLU A 178 8.32 -18.39 -12.01
CA GLU A 178 8.18 -19.60 -12.81
C GLU A 178 7.12 -19.43 -13.92
N ILE A 179 5.97 -18.87 -13.58
CA ILE A 179 4.88 -18.61 -14.56
C ILE A 179 5.34 -17.62 -15.63
N ALA A 180 6.00 -16.53 -15.25
CA ALA A 180 6.47 -15.54 -16.20
C ALA A 180 7.55 -16.08 -17.14
N ASP A 181 8.47 -16.92 -16.63
CA ASP A 181 9.48 -17.60 -17.43
C ASP A 181 8.85 -18.56 -18.45
N GLU A 182 7.84 -19.33 -18.04
CA GLU A 182 7.14 -20.28 -18.89
C GLU A 182 6.50 -19.64 -20.14
N VAL A 183 6.08 -18.37 -20.03
CA VAL A 183 5.44 -17.63 -21.13
C VAL A 183 6.32 -16.55 -21.74
N GLY A 184 7.53 -16.35 -21.23
CA GLY A 184 8.48 -15.33 -21.70
C GLY A 184 8.01 -13.89 -21.39
N ALA A 185 7.34 -13.68 -20.27
CA ALA A 185 6.84 -12.39 -19.83
C ALA A 185 7.78 -11.71 -18.83
N TYR A 186 7.77 -10.39 -18.79
CA TYR A 186 8.32 -9.66 -17.64
C TYR A 186 7.47 -9.93 -16.38
N LEU A 187 8.13 -10.06 -15.22
CA LEU A 187 7.48 -10.05 -13.93
C LEU A 187 7.66 -8.68 -13.25
N MET A 188 6.58 -7.94 -13.13
CA MET A 188 6.51 -6.73 -12.32
C MET A 188 5.85 -7.06 -10.99
N VAL A 189 6.46 -6.63 -9.87
CA VAL A 189 5.82 -6.73 -8.55
C VAL A 189 5.54 -5.34 -8.00
N ASP A 190 4.28 -5.06 -7.71
CA ASP A 190 3.85 -3.88 -6.96
C ASP A 190 3.68 -4.26 -5.49
N MET A 191 4.69 -3.94 -4.67
CA MET A 191 4.69 -4.27 -3.24
C MET A 191 4.17 -3.13 -2.36
N ALA A 192 3.47 -2.15 -2.92
CA ALA A 192 3.09 -0.91 -2.23
C ALA A 192 2.45 -1.13 -0.86
N HIS A 193 1.52 -2.09 -0.73
CA HIS A 193 0.86 -2.38 0.53
C HIS A 193 1.76 -3.07 1.56
N ILE A 194 2.65 -3.92 1.11
CA ILE A 194 3.48 -4.78 1.98
C ILE A 194 4.94 -4.32 2.09
N ALA A 195 5.31 -3.19 1.50
CA ALA A 195 6.70 -2.73 1.44
C ALA A 195 7.39 -2.65 2.82
N GLY A 196 6.69 -2.19 3.85
CA GLY A 196 7.21 -2.18 5.22
C GLY A 196 7.44 -3.58 5.79
N LEU A 197 6.55 -4.53 5.49
CA LEU A 197 6.70 -5.93 5.91
C LEU A 197 7.86 -6.61 5.20
N VAL A 198 8.04 -6.35 3.91
CA VAL A 198 9.19 -6.82 3.13
C VAL A 198 10.50 -6.26 3.70
N ALA A 199 10.57 -4.96 3.97
CA ALA A 199 11.73 -4.30 4.58
C ALA A 199 12.09 -4.91 5.96
N ALA A 200 11.09 -5.31 6.73
CA ALA A 200 11.27 -5.95 8.04
C ALA A 200 11.54 -7.46 7.98
N GLY A 201 11.52 -8.08 6.79
CA GLY A 201 11.68 -9.52 6.60
C GLY A 201 10.50 -10.36 7.09
N LEU A 202 9.28 -9.77 7.11
CA LEU A 202 8.03 -10.41 7.53
C LEU A 202 7.15 -10.83 6.35
N HIS A 203 7.56 -10.51 5.13
CA HIS A 203 7.00 -10.99 3.87
C HIS A 203 8.15 -11.27 2.91
N PRO A 204 8.06 -12.27 2.01
CA PRO A 204 9.09 -12.53 1.01
C PRO A 204 9.47 -11.27 0.23
N ASN A 205 10.79 -11.07 0.01
CA ASN A 205 11.30 -9.99 -0.82
C ASN A 205 11.12 -10.32 -2.31
N PRO A 206 10.42 -9.50 -3.10
CA PRO A 206 10.22 -9.74 -4.53
C PRO A 206 11.44 -9.46 -5.40
N VAL A 207 12.41 -8.67 -4.93
CA VAL A 207 13.56 -8.19 -5.73
C VAL A 207 14.37 -9.31 -6.39
N PRO A 208 14.62 -10.47 -5.73
CA PRO A 208 15.33 -11.58 -6.39
C PRO A 208 14.56 -12.26 -7.52
N TYR A 209 13.25 -12.13 -7.57
CA TYR A 209 12.38 -12.84 -8.50
C TYR A 209 11.87 -11.96 -9.64
N ALA A 210 11.62 -10.69 -9.37
CA ALA A 210 11.00 -9.76 -10.31
C ALA A 210 12.03 -9.12 -11.25
N ASP A 211 11.61 -8.86 -12.50
CA ASP A 211 12.37 -7.99 -13.40
C ASP A 211 12.37 -6.54 -12.90
N VAL A 212 11.24 -6.13 -12.29
CA VAL A 212 11.08 -4.80 -11.72
C VAL A 212 10.11 -4.82 -10.56
N VAL A 213 10.43 -4.08 -9.51
CA VAL A 213 9.59 -3.90 -8.32
C VAL A 213 9.21 -2.43 -8.19
N THR A 214 7.95 -2.16 -7.98
CA THR A 214 7.45 -0.82 -7.67
C THR A 214 6.85 -0.77 -6.26
N SER A 215 6.84 0.40 -5.66
CA SER A 215 6.14 0.62 -4.40
C SER A 215 5.74 2.08 -4.23
N THR A 216 4.83 2.29 -3.27
CA THR A 216 4.66 3.57 -2.59
C THR A 216 5.55 3.62 -1.35
N THR A 217 5.79 4.82 -0.81
CA THR A 217 6.57 5.00 0.42
C THR A 217 5.71 5.25 1.67
N HIS A 218 4.41 5.53 1.51
CA HIS A 218 3.55 6.10 2.56
C HIS A 218 2.55 5.13 3.24
N LYS A 219 2.63 3.82 2.95
CA LYS A 219 1.73 2.81 3.54
C LYS A 219 2.44 2.11 4.71
N THR A 220 2.63 0.80 4.66
CA THR A 220 3.36 0.08 5.70
C THR A 220 4.81 0.55 5.88
N LEU A 221 5.44 1.08 4.83
CA LEU A 221 6.80 1.64 4.92
C LEU A 221 6.87 2.93 5.75
N ARG A 222 5.73 3.59 6.00
CA ARG A 222 5.59 4.74 6.91
C ARG A 222 6.42 5.97 6.50
N GLY A 223 6.54 6.22 5.21
CA GLY A 223 7.28 7.35 4.65
C GLY A 223 6.39 8.45 4.07
N PRO A 224 6.98 9.44 3.40
CA PRO A 224 6.23 10.48 2.69
C PRO A 224 5.44 9.88 1.53
N ARG A 225 4.42 10.60 1.05
CA ARG A 225 3.72 10.22 -0.19
C ARG A 225 4.67 10.32 -1.37
N GLY A 226 4.88 9.18 -2.04
CA GLY A 226 5.80 9.07 -3.17
C GLY A 226 5.82 7.65 -3.72
N GLY A 227 6.59 7.43 -4.79
CA GLY A 227 6.84 6.14 -5.41
C GLY A 227 8.32 5.81 -5.48
N ILE A 228 8.64 4.54 -5.62
CA ILE A 228 9.98 4.00 -5.83
C ILE A 228 9.95 2.87 -6.86
N ILE A 229 11.09 2.65 -7.53
CA ILE A 229 11.26 1.53 -8.45
C ILE A 229 12.62 0.87 -8.17
N LEU A 230 12.64 -0.46 -8.15
CA LEU A 230 13.81 -1.29 -7.90
C LEU A 230 13.98 -2.32 -9.02
N THR A 231 15.21 -2.65 -9.35
CA THR A 231 15.52 -3.75 -10.29
C THR A 231 16.95 -4.24 -10.07
N ASN A 232 17.20 -5.50 -10.42
CA ASN A 232 18.56 -6.07 -10.48
C ASN A 232 19.13 -6.07 -11.90
N ASN A 233 18.36 -5.59 -12.89
CA ASN A 233 18.73 -5.55 -14.29
C ASN A 233 19.12 -4.13 -14.72
N GLU A 234 20.38 -3.94 -15.16
CA GLU A 234 20.90 -2.62 -15.54
C GLU A 234 20.19 -2.04 -16.77
N GLU A 235 19.87 -2.86 -17.78
CA GLU A 235 19.16 -2.38 -18.97
C GLU A 235 17.77 -1.86 -18.64
N ILE A 236 17.07 -2.54 -17.72
CA ILE A 236 15.76 -2.12 -17.23
C ILE A 236 15.91 -0.82 -16.42
N ALA A 237 16.91 -0.71 -15.56
CA ALA A 237 17.18 0.51 -14.80
C ALA A 237 17.41 1.72 -15.70
N VAL A 238 18.18 1.56 -16.78
CA VAL A 238 18.42 2.63 -17.75
C VAL A 238 17.14 3.04 -18.48
N LYS A 239 16.30 2.07 -18.89
CA LYS A 239 15.00 2.35 -19.54
C LYS A 239 14.06 3.09 -18.59
N ILE A 240 13.96 2.64 -17.34
CA ILE A 240 13.12 3.26 -16.31
C ILE A 240 13.57 4.68 -16.03
N ASN A 241 14.87 4.92 -15.84
CA ASN A 241 15.39 6.26 -15.58
C ASN A 241 15.07 7.22 -16.73
N LYS A 242 15.22 6.77 -17.99
CA LYS A 242 14.83 7.55 -19.16
C LYS A 242 13.33 7.80 -19.25
N MET A 243 12.52 6.85 -18.79
CA MET A 243 11.07 6.99 -18.79
C MET A 243 10.58 7.87 -17.64
N ILE A 244 11.20 7.81 -16.46
CA ILE A 244 10.90 8.76 -15.37
C ILE A 244 11.26 10.16 -15.86
N PHE A 245 12.49 10.40 -16.28
CA PHE A 245 12.91 11.68 -16.84
C PHE A 245 13.76 11.47 -18.10
N PRO A 246 13.40 12.09 -19.23
CA PRO A 246 12.33 13.07 -19.43
C PRO A 246 10.98 12.48 -19.89
N GLY A 247 10.77 11.15 -19.80
CA GLY A 247 9.66 10.48 -20.46
C GLY A 247 8.27 10.83 -19.88
N ALA A 248 8.11 10.72 -18.56
CA ALA A 248 6.80 10.86 -17.90
C ALA A 248 6.76 11.97 -16.82
N GLN A 249 7.92 12.42 -16.34
CA GLN A 249 8.05 13.47 -15.34
C GLN A 249 9.06 14.52 -15.79
N GLY A 250 9.01 15.73 -15.18
CA GLY A 250 10.02 16.77 -15.23
C GLY A 250 10.89 16.76 -13.97
N GLY A 251 11.04 17.90 -13.30
CA GLY A 251 11.84 18.02 -12.08
C GLY A 251 11.34 17.13 -10.95
N PRO A 252 12.25 16.42 -10.25
CA PRO A 252 11.91 15.63 -9.09
C PRO A 252 11.47 16.52 -7.90
N LEU A 253 10.71 15.95 -6.98
CA LEU A 253 10.28 16.61 -5.74
C LEU A 253 11.36 16.39 -4.67
N GLU A 254 12.38 17.25 -4.64
CA GLU A 254 13.57 17.01 -3.81
C GLU A 254 13.29 17.02 -2.30
N HIS A 255 12.32 17.80 -1.83
CA HIS A 255 11.81 17.75 -0.46
C HIS A 255 11.17 16.38 -0.12
N VAL A 256 10.54 15.72 -1.10
CA VAL A 256 10.01 14.35 -0.94
C VAL A 256 11.14 13.32 -1.03
N VAL A 257 12.13 13.51 -1.91
CA VAL A 257 13.31 12.63 -1.99
C VAL A 257 14.09 12.64 -0.68
N ALA A 258 14.32 13.81 -0.07
CA ALA A 258 14.93 13.92 1.25
C ALA A 258 14.11 13.20 2.34
N ALA A 259 12.78 13.37 2.32
CA ALA A 259 11.89 12.67 3.24
C ALA A 259 11.90 11.14 3.02
N LYS A 260 12.02 10.65 1.78
CA LYS A 260 12.26 9.23 1.46
C LYS A 260 13.58 8.74 2.05
N ALA A 261 14.66 9.52 1.94
CA ALA A 261 15.97 9.17 2.51
C ALA A 261 15.90 8.98 4.04
N ILE A 262 15.10 9.80 4.74
CA ILE A 262 14.84 9.65 6.18
C ILE A 262 14.00 8.38 6.44
N CYS A 263 12.94 8.18 5.69
CA CYS A 263 12.09 6.99 5.80
C CYS A 263 12.91 5.70 5.67
N PHE A 264 13.80 5.61 4.68
CA PHE A 264 14.64 4.42 4.49
C PHE A 264 15.65 4.23 5.63
N ALA A 265 16.22 5.33 6.17
CA ALA A 265 17.06 5.24 7.35
C ALA A 265 16.30 4.75 8.60
N GLU A 266 15.06 5.18 8.77
CA GLU A 266 14.18 4.67 9.85
C GLU A 266 13.87 3.19 9.65
N ALA A 267 13.58 2.78 8.41
CA ALA A 267 13.24 1.39 8.06
C ALA A 267 14.42 0.41 8.18
N LEU A 268 15.66 0.89 8.09
CA LEU A 268 16.86 0.10 8.32
C LEU A 268 17.15 -0.15 9.82
N LYS A 269 16.50 0.56 10.74
CA LYS A 269 16.72 0.39 12.18
C LYS A 269 15.99 -0.85 12.73
N PRO A 270 16.55 -1.52 13.75
CA PRO A 270 15.90 -2.68 14.38
C PRO A 270 14.49 -2.38 14.93
N GLU A 271 14.25 -1.16 15.40
CA GLU A 271 12.95 -0.71 15.94
C GLU A 271 11.85 -0.77 14.89
N PHE A 272 12.19 -0.59 13.61
CA PHE A 272 11.21 -0.72 12.53
C PHE A 272 10.71 -2.16 12.37
N LYS A 273 11.59 -3.15 12.56
CA LYS A 273 11.19 -4.55 12.57
C LYS A 273 10.25 -4.85 13.73
N VAL A 274 10.51 -4.31 14.92
CA VAL A 274 9.64 -4.46 16.10
C VAL A 274 8.26 -3.83 15.80
N TYR A 275 8.23 -2.65 15.19
CA TYR A 275 6.99 -2.00 14.76
C TYR A 275 6.20 -2.88 13.77
N GLN A 276 6.83 -3.42 12.74
CA GLN A 276 6.15 -4.25 11.75
C GLN A 276 5.65 -5.59 12.35
N GLN A 277 6.40 -6.17 13.27
CA GLN A 277 5.94 -7.35 14.02
C GLN A 277 4.67 -7.02 14.82
N GLN A 278 4.62 -5.84 15.45
CA GLN A 278 3.43 -5.40 16.17
C GLN A 278 2.24 -5.17 15.22
N VAL A 279 2.47 -4.63 14.01
CA VAL A 279 1.42 -4.48 12.99
C VAL A 279 0.77 -5.83 12.66
N VAL A 280 1.58 -6.88 12.45
CA VAL A 280 1.07 -8.23 12.15
C VAL A 280 0.30 -8.80 13.34
N LYS A 281 0.83 -8.71 14.57
CA LYS A 281 0.17 -9.19 15.78
C LYS A 281 -1.18 -8.50 16.00
N ASN A 282 -1.23 -7.20 15.84
CA ASN A 282 -2.45 -6.40 15.96
C ASN A 282 -3.51 -6.85 14.95
N MET A 283 -3.09 -7.07 13.68
CA MET A 283 -4.02 -7.55 12.67
C MET A 283 -4.52 -8.97 12.97
N GLN A 284 -3.65 -9.85 13.44
CA GLN A 284 -4.05 -11.21 13.86
C GLN A 284 -5.05 -11.17 15.02
N ALA A 285 -4.82 -10.32 16.04
CA ALA A 285 -5.75 -10.13 17.14
C ALA A 285 -7.12 -9.62 16.67
N MET A 286 -7.14 -8.67 15.74
CA MET A 286 -8.38 -8.18 15.10
C MET A 286 -9.12 -9.30 14.37
N VAL A 287 -8.42 -10.09 13.56
CA VAL A 287 -8.99 -11.23 12.81
C VAL A 287 -9.61 -12.25 13.74
N GLU A 288 -8.92 -12.66 14.79
CA GLU A 288 -9.44 -13.64 15.74
C GLU A 288 -10.65 -13.09 16.52
N ALA A 289 -10.65 -11.80 16.85
CA ALA A 289 -11.81 -11.15 17.47
C ALA A 289 -13.02 -11.10 16.52
N PHE A 290 -12.85 -10.87 15.22
CA PHE A 290 -13.95 -10.96 14.25
C PHE A 290 -14.50 -12.37 14.15
N LYS A 291 -13.64 -13.38 14.07
CA LYS A 291 -14.07 -14.80 14.06
C LYS A 291 -14.84 -15.17 15.32
N ALA A 292 -14.37 -14.74 16.49
CA ALA A 292 -15.06 -14.98 17.78
C ALA A 292 -16.46 -14.33 17.82
N ASN A 293 -16.66 -13.26 17.05
CA ASN A 293 -17.96 -12.60 16.87
C ASN A 293 -18.77 -13.15 15.67
N ASN A 294 -18.32 -14.24 15.03
CA ASN A 294 -18.94 -14.88 13.87
C ASN A 294 -19.03 -13.96 12.63
N ILE A 295 -18.12 -13.01 12.48
CA ILE A 295 -17.99 -12.21 11.25
C ILE A 295 -17.01 -12.90 10.33
N PRO A 296 -17.41 -13.24 9.07
CA PRO A 296 -16.52 -13.87 8.11
C PRO A 296 -15.36 -12.94 7.73
N VAL A 297 -14.15 -13.47 7.82
CA VAL A 297 -12.94 -12.82 7.35
C VAL A 297 -12.53 -13.46 6.02
N VAL A 298 -12.37 -12.65 4.98
CA VAL A 298 -11.98 -13.13 3.66
C VAL A 298 -10.65 -13.89 3.76
N SER A 299 -10.52 -14.98 3.04
CA SER A 299 -9.41 -15.95 3.12
C SER A 299 -9.18 -16.56 4.51
N ASN A 300 -10.17 -16.47 5.41
CA ASN A 300 -10.13 -16.97 6.77
C ASN A 300 -8.91 -16.47 7.58
N GLY A 301 -8.39 -15.27 7.30
CA GLY A 301 -7.28 -14.73 8.07
C GLY A 301 -6.49 -13.62 7.40
N SER A 302 -5.36 -13.27 8.04
CA SER A 302 -4.39 -12.33 7.51
C SER A 302 -2.97 -12.71 7.91
N ASP A 303 -2.05 -12.61 6.95
CA ASP A 303 -0.61 -12.77 7.15
C ASP A 303 0.13 -11.42 7.08
N ASN A 304 -0.60 -10.31 6.90
CA ASN A 304 -0.04 -8.98 6.71
C ASN A 304 -0.75 -7.92 7.57
N HIS A 305 -0.79 -6.68 7.11
CA HIS A 305 -1.28 -5.50 7.85
C HIS A 305 -2.77 -5.21 7.68
N LEU A 306 -3.49 -5.97 6.85
CA LEU A 306 -4.90 -5.71 6.54
C LEU A 306 -5.75 -6.98 6.58
N CYS A 307 -7.05 -6.80 6.80
CA CYS A 307 -8.06 -7.84 6.56
C CYS A 307 -9.26 -7.26 5.83
N LEU A 308 -10.02 -8.15 5.22
CA LEU A 308 -11.35 -7.89 4.66
C LEU A 308 -12.39 -8.67 5.46
N ILE A 309 -13.48 -8.03 5.82
CA ILE A 309 -14.61 -8.67 6.49
C ILE A 309 -15.87 -8.55 5.66
N ASP A 310 -16.73 -9.58 5.73
CA ASP A 310 -18.06 -9.58 5.10
C ASP A 310 -19.11 -9.14 6.11
N THR A 311 -19.61 -7.92 5.97
CA THR A 311 -20.65 -7.36 6.85
C THR A 311 -22.06 -7.68 6.36
N TYR A 312 -22.19 -7.93 5.05
CA TYR A 312 -23.50 -8.14 4.44
C TYR A 312 -24.06 -9.52 4.73
N SER A 313 -23.28 -10.58 4.59
CA SER A 313 -23.76 -11.94 4.85
C SER A 313 -24.18 -12.18 6.31
N THR A 314 -23.55 -11.49 7.25
CA THR A 314 -23.81 -11.67 8.69
C THR A 314 -24.94 -10.78 9.21
N TYR A 315 -24.93 -9.52 8.87
CA TYR A 315 -25.85 -8.51 9.45
C TYR A 315 -26.77 -7.84 8.42
N ASN A 316 -26.68 -8.22 7.15
CA ASN A 316 -27.37 -7.54 6.03
C ASN A 316 -27.06 -6.02 5.98
N VAL A 317 -25.86 -5.65 6.42
CA VAL A 317 -25.34 -4.28 6.41
C VAL A 317 -24.30 -4.18 5.27
N THR A 318 -24.54 -3.34 4.28
CA THR A 318 -23.61 -3.14 3.17
C THR A 318 -22.32 -2.50 3.67
N GLY A 319 -21.21 -2.68 2.93
CA GLY A 319 -19.94 -2.02 3.29
C GLY A 319 -20.06 -0.49 3.34
N HIS A 320 -20.94 0.10 2.51
CA HIS A 320 -21.23 1.54 2.56
C HIS A 320 -21.89 1.94 3.89
N GLU A 321 -22.98 1.27 4.25
CA GLU A 321 -23.69 1.54 5.52
C GLU A 321 -22.78 1.31 6.72
N ALA A 322 -21.98 0.23 6.70
CA ALA A 322 -21.02 -0.08 7.75
C ALA A 322 -19.95 1.02 7.89
N SER A 323 -19.35 1.48 6.79
CA SER A 323 -18.33 2.54 6.84
C SER A 323 -18.91 3.88 7.32
N ASP A 324 -20.14 4.21 6.92
CA ASP A 324 -20.82 5.43 7.37
C ASP A 324 -21.15 5.38 8.87
N LEU A 325 -21.60 4.23 9.35
CA LEU A 325 -21.89 4.01 10.76
C LEU A 325 -20.62 4.13 11.62
N LEU A 326 -19.52 3.53 11.19
CA LEU A 326 -18.22 3.62 11.85
C LEU A 326 -17.68 5.05 11.87
N SER A 327 -17.82 5.79 10.78
CA SER A 327 -17.39 7.19 10.69
C SER A 327 -18.08 8.08 11.73
N LYS A 328 -19.36 7.84 12.03
CA LYS A 328 -20.11 8.55 13.09
C LYS A 328 -19.51 8.32 14.47
N THR A 329 -18.74 7.26 14.68
CA THR A 329 -18.06 6.95 15.95
C THR A 329 -16.58 7.29 15.94
N LYS A 330 -16.08 8.02 14.92
CA LYS A 330 -14.67 8.36 14.75
C LYS A 330 -13.77 7.13 14.50
N ILE A 331 -14.30 6.06 13.93
CA ILE A 331 -13.52 4.96 13.37
C ILE A 331 -13.52 5.14 11.85
N THR A 332 -12.34 5.39 11.28
CA THR A 332 -12.14 5.62 9.85
C THR A 332 -11.71 4.34 9.16
N CYS A 333 -12.49 3.88 8.18
CA CYS A 333 -12.15 2.73 7.34
C CYS A 333 -12.68 2.94 5.93
N ASN A 334 -12.51 1.99 5.01
CA ASN A 334 -13.14 2.06 3.71
C ASN A 334 -14.03 0.85 3.43
N LYS A 335 -15.18 1.10 2.79
CA LYS A 335 -15.95 0.04 2.15
C LYS A 335 -15.11 -0.62 1.07
N ASN A 336 -15.26 -1.93 0.92
CA ASN A 336 -14.51 -2.71 -0.07
C ASN A 336 -15.34 -3.88 -0.58
N GLY A 337 -15.29 -4.12 -1.90
CA GLY A 337 -15.81 -5.37 -2.44
C GLY A 337 -15.02 -6.55 -1.89
N ILE A 338 -15.71 -7.66 -1.67
CA ILE A 338 -15.07 -8.93 -1.34
C ILE A 338 -14.99 -9.79 -2.61
N PRO A 339 -14.11 -10.81 -2.68
CA PRO A 339 -14.10 -11.72 -3.81
C PRO A 339 -15.49 -12.33 -4.05
N PHE A 340 -15.92 -12.34 -5.32
CA PHE A 340 -17.26 -12.81 -5.73
C PHE A 340 -18.43 -11.99 -5.16
N ASP A 341 -18.20 -10.72 -4.83
CA ASP A 341 -19.22 -9.81 -4.32
C ASP A 341 -20.44 -9.74 -5.25
N THR A 342 -21.62 -9.87 -4.68
CA THR A 342 -22.90 -9.77 -5.42
C THR A 342 -23.48 -8.36 -5.44
N LEU A 343 -22.94 -7.47 -4.62
CA LEU A 343 -23.38 -6.08 -4.54
C LEU A 343 -22.58 -5.18 -5.51
N PRO A 344 -23.21 -4.10 -6.00
CA PRO A 344 -22.52 -3.17 -6.89
C PRO A 344 -21.39 -2.42 -6.14
N PRO A 345 -20.35 -1.93 -6.86
CA PRO A 345 -19.16 -1.28 -6.27
C PRO A 345 -19.45 -0.09 -5.34
N MET A 346 -20.59 0.58 -5.51
CA MET A 346 -20.97 1.71 -4.64
C MET A 346 -21.50 1.27 -3.28
N LYS A 347 -22.01 0.02 -3.16
CA LYS A 347 -22.54 -0.55 -1.92
C LYS A 347 -21.52 -1.46 -1.25
N THR A 348 -20.98 -2.45 -1.98
CA THR A 348 -20.07 -3.51 -1.53
C THR A 348 -20.62 -4.35 -0.37
N SER A 349 -20.07 -5.54 -0.19
CA SER A 349 -20.47 -6.43 0.92
C SER A 349 -19.55 -6.34 2.13
N GLY A 350 -18.40 -5.64 2.02
CA GLY A 350 -17.40 -5.69 3.06
C GLY A 350 -16.70 -4.38 3.39
N LEU A 351 -15.84 -4.49 4.38
CA LEU A 351 -14.90 -3.44 4.81
C LEU A 351 -13.47 -3.94 4.67
N ARG A 352 -12.55 -3.03 4.30
CA ARG A 352 -11.11 -3.24 4.42
C ARG A 352 -10.59 -2.47 5.63
N LEU A 353 -9.86 -3.18 6.51
CA LEU A 353 -9.33 -2.67 7.76
C LEU A 353 -7.82 -2.90 7.80
N GLY A 354 -7.06 -1.94 8.29
CA GLY A 354 -5.61 -1.98 8.40
C GLY A 354 -5.12 -1.65 9.80
N ALA A 355 -3.99 -2.23 10.18
CA ALA A 355 -3.41 -2.05 11.52
C ALA A 355 -2.26 -1.04 11.58
N ALA A 356 -1.65 -0.66 10.44
CA ALA A 356 -0.38 0.06 10.43
C ALA A 356 -0.44 1.42 11.13
N ALA A 357 -1.48 2.23 10.84
CA ALA A 357 -1.60 3.60 11.37
C ALA A 357 -1.72 3.62 12.91
N MET A 358 -2.63 2.82 13.47
CA MET A 358 -2.83 2.80 14.92
C MET A 358 -1.67 2.13 15.65
N THR A 359 -0.99 1.15 15.03
CA THR A 359 0.25 0.61 15.58
C THR A 359 1.34 1.68 15.68
N SER A 360 1.47 2.58 14.70
CA SER A 360 2.40 3.73 14.79
C SER A 360 2.12 4.62 15.99
N LYS A 361 0.86 4.74 16.42
CA LYS A 361 0.42 5.43 17.63
C LYS A 361 0.55 4.59 18.92
N GLY A 362 1.15 3.41 18.85
CA GLY A 362 1.42 2.56 20.01
C GLY A 362 0.26 1.67 20.46
N TYR A 363 -0.76 1.46 19.62
CA TYR A 363 -1.84 0.50 19.90
C TYR A 363 -1.29 -0.92 19.82
N VAL A 364 -1.79 -1.77 20.72
CA VAL A 364 -1.40 -3.17 20.87
C VAL A 364 -2.60 -4.11 20.70
N GLU A 365 -2.39 -5.42 20.81
CA GLU A 365 -3.37 -6.46 20.52
C GLU A 365 -4.71 -6.25 21.26
N GLU A 366 -4.66 -5.90 22.56
CA GLU A 366 -5.85 -5.68 23.37
C GLU A 366 -6.69 -4.48 22.88
N ASP A 367 -6.02 -3.44 22.39
CA ASP A 367 -6.70 -2.28 21.80
C ASP A 367 -7.41 -2.67 20.50
N PHE A 368 -6.78 -3.52 19.66
CA PHE A 368 -7.38 -4.00 18.41
C PHE A 368 -8.53 -4.97 18.66
N VAL A 369 -8.48 -5.80 19.70
CA VAL A 369 -9.61 -6.61 20.15
C VAL A 369 -10.78 -5.71 20.57
N GLU A 370 -10.52 -4.65 21.35
CA GLU A 370 -11.58 -3.71 21.78
C GLU A 370 -12.16 -2.94 20.59
N ILE A 371 -11.33 -2.45 19.65
CA ILE A 371 -11.80 -1.83 18.39
C ILE A 371 -12.72 -2.79 17.64
N THR A 372 -12.32 -4.05 17.50
CA THR A 372 -13.12 -5.07 16.83
C THR A 372 -14.47 -5.31 17.53
N ASN A 373 -14.49 -5.39 18.85
CA ASN A 373 -15.72 -5.55 19.62
C ASN A 373 -16.65 -4.33 19.43
N ILE A 374 -16.11 -3.11 19.41
CA ILE A 374 -16.91 -1.90 19.11
C ILE A 374 -17.53 -2.01 17.71
N ILE A 375 -16.75 -2.43 16.70
CA ILE A 375 -17.23 -2.61 15.33
C ILE A 375 -18.35 -3.66 15.28
N CYS A 376 -18.16 -4.81 15.92
CA CYS A 376 -19.14 -5.90 15.94
C CYS A 376 -20.45 -5.48 16.62
N ASP A 377 -20.36 -4.85 17.79
CA ASP A 377 -21.52 -4.35 18.53
C ASP A 377 -22.30 -3.31 17.69
N LEU A 378 -21.57 -2.41 17.00
CA LEU A 378 -22.17 -1.38 16.18
C LEU A 378 -22.88 -1.97 14.94
N LEU A 379 -22.24 -2.93 14.26
CA LEU A 379 -22.86 -3.62 13.11
C LEU A 379 -24.10 -4.41 13.50
N LYS A 380 -24.13 -4.99 14.72
CA LYS A 380 -25.24 -5.76 15.25
C LYS A 380 -26.41 -4.89 15.71
N GLN A 381 -26.16 -3.75 16.34
CA GLN A 381 -27.16 -2.92 17.02
C GLN A 381 -27.51 -1.63 16.24
N GLY A 382 -26.73 -1.30 15.22
CA GLY A 382 -26.94 -0.11 14.39
C GLY A 382 -26.84 1.19 15.18
N GLU A 383 -27.63 2.18 14.79
CA GLU A 383 -27.62 3.51 15.39
C GLU A 383 -27.96 3.55 16.90
N ASN A 384 -28.63 2.53 17.40
CA ASN A 384 -28.94 2.44 18.83
C ASN A 384 -27.68 2.28 19.73
N TYR A 385 -26.55 1.92 19.12
CA TYR A 385 -25.29 1.75 19.83
C TYR A 385 -24.30 2.90 19.66
N LEU A 386 -24.63 3.92 18.86
CA LEU A 386 -23.71 5.01 18.49
C LEU A 386 -23.10 5.72 19.70
N GLU A 387 -23.90 6.16 20.64
CA GLU A 387 -23.45 6.91 21.83
C GLU A 387 -22.44 6.08 22.65
N LYS A 388 -22.78 4.82 22.93
CA LYS A 388 -21.91 3.92 23.66
C LYS A 388 -20.61 3.61 22.88
N ALA A 389 -20.68 3.44 21.56
CA ALA A 389 -19.51 3.26 20.73
C ALA A 389 -18.58 4.48 20.76
N GLN A 390 -19.15 5.70 20.70
CA GLN A 390 -18.39 6.95 20.79
C GLN A 390 -17.67 7.08 22.13
N GLU A 391 -18.31 6.73 23.25
CA GLU A 391 -17.71 6.72 24.59
C GLU A 391 -16.53 5.71 24.66
N ARG A 392 -16.71 4.50 24.13
CA ARG A 392 -15.64 3.48 24.08
C ARG A 392 -14.45 3.93 23.22
N VAL A 393 -14.73 4.52 22.04
CA VAL A 393 -13.68 5.10 21.17
C VAL A 393 -12.95 6.21 21.88
N ALA A 394 -13.65 7.15 22.52
CA ALA A 394 -13.04 8.23 23.28
C ALA A 394 -12.13 7.70 24.39
N THR A 395 -12.58 6.67 25.11
CA THR A 395 -11.79 6.00 26.15
C THR A 395 -10.51 5.37 25.57
N LEU A 396 -10.61 4.70 24.42
CA LEU A 396 -9.45 4.11 23.75
C LEU A 396 -8.46 5.20 23.31
N VAL A 397 -8.94 6.27 22.68
CA VAL A 397 -8.10 7.36 22.18
C VAL A 397 -7.38 8.08 23.32
N ALA A 398 -8.01 8.22 24.48
CA ALA A 398 -7.44 8.93 25.64
C ALA A 398 -6.33 8.15 26.37
N LYS A 399 -6.11 6.86 26.08
CA LYS A 399 -5.02 6.08 26.70
C LYS A 399 -3.65 6.59 26.27
N GLU A 400 -2.78 6.83 27.22
CA GLU A 400 -1.36 7.10 26.94
C GLU A 400 -0.66 5.86 26.39
N ARG A 401 0.13 6.03 25.33
CA ARG A 401 0.86 4.96 24.66
C ARG A 401 2.25 5.42 24.25
N LYS A 402 3.18 4.46 24.22
CA LYS A 402 4.50 4.69 23.62
C LYS A 402 4.40 4.50 22.11
N GLU A 403 4.52 5.58 21.38
CA GLU A 403 4.48 5.57 19.92
C GLU A 403 5.73 4.92 19.30
N PHE A 404 5.56 4.37 18.10
CA PHE A 404 6.67 3.82 17.29
C PHE A 404 7.24 4.83 16.28
N ARG A 405 6.73 6.07 16.25
CA ARG A 405 7.15 7.10 15.29
C ARG A 405 8.09 8.15 15.90
#